data_a4464da88fb310c04003db66bd7b5737
#
_entry.id   a4464da88fb310c04003db66bd7b5737
#
_cell.length_a   1.000
_cell.length_b   1.000
_cell.length_c   1.000
_cell.angle_alpha   90.00
_cell.angle_beta   90.00
_cell.angle_gamma   90.00
#
_symmetry.space_group_name_H-M   'P 1'
#
loop_
_entity.id
_entity.type
_entity.pdbx_description
1 polymer ?
#
loop_
_entity_poly.entity_id
_entity_poly.type
_entity_poly.pdbx_seq_one_letter_code
_entity_poly.pdbx_strand_id
1 'polypeptide(L)'
;VLPEGGTLGLCGLTANCALVNNLKKELESKHGSIKTLFLEDELWVEGRPARPATPAWILPKEYAGFSPAEKLEQLRGKLKEQGCTAQLVGKLDNLAWLLNLRAMDIECTPYAMAYCYVTPSRAVLFINQARVTPEAKAELEANGVTLADYDSILDVMAAETEPQTVLAESATVNYAVYQVLENNPALTVKDAADPLLAMKGVKNEVELAHLRESHLRDAVAMVRFQIELENRLASGEQLTELTVDEILHKYRSADDKFLVESFGTIAAYGGNAAMMHYHATPEDHAVLQRKGFLLVDSGATYMDGTTDITRTYPLGEL
;
A
#
# COMPACT_ATOMS: atom_id res chain seq x y z
N VAL A 1 -1.05 -21.31 -23.96
CA VAL A 1 -2.43 -21.45 -24.49
C VAL A 1 -3.02 -22.74 -23.92
N LEU A 2 -4.12 -22.62 -23.17
CA LEU A 2 -4.77 -23.77 -22.55
C LEU A 2 -5.54 -24.56 -23.63
N PRO A 3 -5.42 -25.91 -23.70
CA PRO A 3 -6.20 -26.73 -24.61
C PRO A 3 -7.70 -26.70 -24.23
N GLU A 4 -8.55 -27.10 -25.18
CA GLU A 4 -9.99 -27.26 -24.93
C GLU A 4 -10.23 -28.24 -23.79
N GLY A 5 -11.12 -27.92 -22.85
CA GLY A 5 -11.37 -28.70 -21.63
C GLY A 5 -10.25 -28.64 -20.60
N GLY A 6 -9.21 -27.84 -20.83
CA GLY A 6 -8.07 -27.73 -19.92
C GLY A 6 -8.41 -27.06 -18.57
N THR A 7 -7.62 -27.36 -17.54
CA THR A 7 -7.77 -26.76 -16.21
C THR A 7 -6.62 -25.78 -15.94
N LEU A 8 -6.95 -24.53 -15.58
CA LEU A 8 -6.01 -23.53 -15.12
C LEU A 8 -5.86 -23.63 -13.60
N GLY A 9 -4.65 -23.92 -13.10
CA GLY A 9 -4.30 -23.83 -11.70
C GLY A 9 -3.86 -22.41 -11.33
N LEU A 10 -4.34 -21.87 -10.21
CA LEU A 10 -3.90 -20.59 -9.67
C LEU A 10 -3.92 -20.59 -8.14
N CYS A 11 -3.10 -19.73 -7.54
CA CYS A 11 -3.16 -19.49 -6.10
C CYS A 11 -4.29 -18.51 -5.77
N GLY A 12 -5.26 -18.96 -4.97
CA GLY A 12 -6.40 -18.13 -4.59
C GLY A 12 -6.04 -16.98 -3.64
N LEU A 13 -4.91 -17.06 -2.93
CA LEU A 13 -4.45 -16.00 -2.02
C LEU A 13 -3.77 -14.83 -2.74
N THR A 14 -3.25 -15.06 -3.97
CA THR A 14 -2.53 -14.04 -4.75
C THR A 14 -3.35 -13.43 -5.89
N ALA A 15 -4.41 -14.12 -6.32
CA ALA A 15 -5.31 -13.62 -7.36
C ALA A 15 -6.56 -12.99 -6.75
N ASN A 16 -6.96 -11.79 -7.19
CA ASN A 16 -8.21 -11.19 -6.75
C ASN A 16 -9.43 -11.87 -7.40
N CYS A 17 -10.59 -11.73 -6.76
CA CYS A 17 -11.81 -12.41 -7.18
C CYS A 17 -12.27 -11.97 -8.58
N ALA A 18 -12.18 -10.68 -8.91
CA ALA A 18 -12.58 -10.15 -10.21
C ALA A 18 -11.76 -10.76 -11.36
N LEU A 19 -10.44 -10.88 -11.20
CA LEU A 19 -9.56 -11.54 -12.17
C LEU A 19 -9.98 -12.99 -12.40
N VAL A 20 -10.18 -13.74 -11.31
CA VAL A 20 -10.57 -15.16 -11.42
C VAL A 20 -11.94 -15.31 -12.08
N ASN A 21 -12.89 -14.45 -11.77
CA ASN A 21 -14.22 -14.47 -12.40
C ASN A 21 -14.16 -14.13 -13.90
N ASN A 22 -13.30 -13.21 -14.30
CA ASN A 22 -13.07 -12.92 -15.72
C ASN A 22 -12.45 -14.11 -16.44
N LEU A 23 -11.42 -14.73 -15.84
CA LEU A 23 -10.80 -15.95 -16.39
C LEU A 23 -11.79 -17.12 -16.51
N LYS A 24 -12.70 -17.30 -15.54
CA LYS A 24 -13.76 -18.31 -15.63
C LYS A 24 -14.63 -18.09 -16.85
N LYS A 25 -15.13 -16.86 -17.06
CA LYS A 25 -15.96 -16.51 -18.22
C LYS A 25 -15.26 -16.78 -19.55
N GLU A 26 -13.97 -16.46 -19.65
CA GLU A 26 -13.19 -16.73 -20.85
C GLU A 26 -12.98 -18.24 -21.09
N LEU A 27 -12.79 -19.01 -20.03
CA LEU A 27 -12.58 -20.47 -20.11
C LEU A 27 -13.87 -21.23 -20.42
N GLU A 28 -15.03 -20.72 -20.02
CA GLU A 28 -16.34 -21.33 -20.32
C GLU A 28 -16.52 -21.59 -21.82
N SER A 29 -16.11 -20.65 -22.67
CA SER A 29 -16.18 -20.78 -24.13
C SER A 29 -15.32 -21.91 -24.70
N LYS A 30 -14.37 -22.44 -23.93
CA LYS A 30 -13.46 -23.53 -24.25
C LYS A 30 -13.68 -24.77 -23.39
N HIS A 31 -14.82 -24.84 -22.70
CA HIS A 31 -15.12 -25.91 -21.74
C HIS A 31 -14.01 -26.09 -20.67
N GLY A 32 -13.22 -25.04 -20.41
CA GLY A 32 -12.14 -25.06 -19.46
C GLY A 32 -12.62 -24.82 -18.02
N SER A 33 -11.75 -25.08 -17.06
CA SER A 33 -12.04 -24.89 -15.62
C SER A 33 -10.90 -24.21 -14.89
N ILE A 34 -11.18 -23.70 -13.68
CA ILE A 34 -10.18 -23.18 -12.76
C ILE A 34 -10.13 -24.06 -11.52
N LYS A 35 -8.92 -24.37 -11.07
CA LYS A 35 -8.66 -25.05 -9.80
C LYS A 35 -7.75 -24.19 -8.93
N THR A 36 -8.18 -23.93 -7.71
CA THR A 36 -7.33 -23.27 -6.71
C THR A 36 -6.32 -24.26 -6.17
N LEU A 37 -5.05 -23.88 -6.20
CA LEU A 37 -3.91 -24.66 -5.75
C LEU A 37 -3.05 -23.78 -4.84
N PHE A 38 -2.51 -24.35 -3.76
CA PHE A 38 -1.58 -23.70 -2.84
C PHE A 38 -0.24 -24.41 -2.94
N LEU A 39 0.42 -24.28 -4.08
CA LEU A 39 1.64 -25.00 -4.42
C LEU A 39 2.92 -24.21 -4.14
N GLU A 40 2.81 -23.03 -3.57
CA GLU A 40 3.94 -22.14 -3.34
C GLU A 40 5.02 -22.81 -2.47
N ASP A 41 4.60 -23.55 -1.46
CA ASP A 41 5.49 -24.25 -0.54
C ASP A 41 6.17 -25.48 -1.18
N GLU A 42 5.58 -26.03 -2.24
CA GLU A 42 6.12 -27.16 -3.01
C GLU A 42 7.01 -26.69 -4.16
N LEU A 43 6.62 -25.61 -4.85
CA LEU A 43 7.28 -25.13 -6.05
C LEU A 43 8.45 -24.17 -5.78
N TRP A 44 8.37 -23.38 -4.71
CA TRP A 44 9.39 -22.41 -4.34
C TRP A 44 10.01 -22.74 -2.99
N VAL A 45 10.80 -23.81 -2.98
CA VAL A 45 11.43 -24.36 -1.76
C VAL A 45 12.73 -23.63 -1.42
N GLU A 46 13.53 -23.29 -2.45
CA GLU A 46 14.84 -22.64 -2.26
C GLU A 46 14.77 -21.14 -2.55
N GLY A 47 15.39 -20.33 -1.68
CA GLY A 47 15.52 -18.88 -1.89
C GLY A 47 14.21 -18.08 -1.76
N ARG A 48 13.13 -18.69 -1.28
CA ARG A 48 11.87 -17.98 -1.05
C ARG A 48 12.04 -17.01 0.12
N PRO A 49 11.82 -15.70 -0.09
CA PRO A 49 11.89 -14.74 1.02
C PRO A 49 10.77 -15.02 2.03
N ALA A 50 11.09 -14.85 3.31
CA ALA A 50 10.05 -14.84 4.34
C ALA A 50 9.08 -13.68 4.12
N ARG A 51 7.83 -13.85 4.57
CA ARG A 51 6.90 -12.71 4.60
C ARG A 51 7.50 -11.58 5.45
N PRO A 52 7.33 -10.32 5.04
CA PRO A 52 7.78 -9.19 5.84
C PRO A 52 7.22 -9.24 7.26
N ALA A 53 8.06 -8.90 8.24
CA ALA A 53 7.71 -8.92 9.66
C ALA A 53 8.28 -7.69 10.38
N THR A 54 8.26 -6.53 9.73
CA THR A 54 8.68 -5.27 10.33
C THR A 54 7.77 -4.90 11.51
N PRO A 55 8.25 -4.23 12.54
CA PRO A 55 7.40 -3.81 13.65
C PRO A 55 6.18 -3.01 13.18
N ALA A 56 5.00 -3.39 13.66
CA ALA A 56 3.76 -2.68 13.39
C ALA A 56 3.42 -1.74 14.54
N TRP A 57 3.10 -0.49 14.22
CA TRP A 57 2.86 0.61 15.17
C TRP A 57 1.63 1.43 14.75
N ILE A 58 1.12 2.26 15.66
CA ILE A 58 -0.04 3.12 15.42
C ILE A 58 0.40 4.56 15.21
N LEU A 59 -0.04 5.17 14.10
CA LEU A 59 0.10 6.60 13.88
C LEU A 59 -0.74 7.35 14.91
N PRO A 60 -0.14 8.25 15.72
CA PRO A 60 -0.86 9.00 16.75
C PRO A 60 -2.03 9.81 16.18
N LYS A 61 -3.11 9.94 16.99
CA LYS A 61 -4.30 10.71 16.62
C LYS A 61 -3.98 12.17 16.25
N GLU A 62 -2.93 12.74 16.84
CA GLU A 62 -2.47 14.11 16.53
C GLU A 62 -2.11 14.30 15.05
N TYR A 63 -1.66 13.22 14.36
CA TYR A 63 -1.40 13.21 12.91
C TYR A 63 -2.62 12.75 12.09
N ALA A 64 -3.35 11.77 12.62
CA ALA A 64 -4.45 11.14 11.89
C ALA A 64 -5.80 11.89 12.01
N GLY A 65 -5.96 12.78 12.98
CA GLY A 65 -7.16 13.53 13.29
C GLY A 65 -8.24 12.72 14.00
N PHE A 66 -8.42 11.45 13.64
CA PHE A 66 -9.37 10.52 14.24
C PHE A 66 -8.67 9.28 14.77
N SER A 67 -9.19 8.74 15.88
CA SER A 67 -8.78 7.43 16.43
C SER A 67 -9.33 6.29 15.56
N PRO A 68 -8.79 5.07 15.68
CA PRO A 68 -9.37 3.89 15.03
C PRO A 68 -10.85 3.67 15.38
N ALA A 69 -11.24 3.87 16.64
CA ALA A 69 -12.64 3.73 17.07
C ALA A 69 -13.57 4.72 16.35
N GLU A 70 -13.17 5.99 16.23
CA GLU A 70 -13.95 7.02 15.52
C GLU A 70 -14.09 6.68 14.03
N LYS A 71 -13.03 6.18 13.38
CA LYS A 71 -13.05 5.77 11.97
C LYS A 71 -13.89 4.50 11.75
N LEU A 72 -13.83 3.53 12.67
CA LEU A 72 -14.67 2.34 12.65
C LEU A 72 -16.16 2.68 12.76
N GLU A 73 -16.52 3.63 13.62
CA GLU A 73 -17.91 4.08 13.75
C GLU A 73 -18.40 4.80 12.48
N GLN A 74 -17.57 5.65 11.89
CA GLN A 74 -17.88 6.27 10.58
C GLN A 74 -18.07 5.21 9.50
N LEU A 75 -17.20 4.19 9.44
CA LEU A 75 -17.31 3.08 8.50
C LEU A 75 -18.63 2.32 8.68
N ARG A 76 -19.02 1.98 9.92
CA ARG A 76 -20.28 1.32 10.23
C ARG A 76 -21.48 2.12 9.72
N GLY A 77 -21.43 3.45 9.86
CA GLY A 77 -22.43 4.36 9.27
C GLY A 77 -22.52 4.21 7.75
N LYS A 78 -21.38 4.18 7.05
CA LYS A 78 -21.32 4.03 5.59
C LYS A 78 -21.79 2.65 5.12
N LEU A 79 -21.47 1.60 5.85
CA LEU A 79 -21.94 0.25 5.55
C LEU A 79 -23.47 0.17 5.65
N LYS A 80 -24.06 0.78 6.69
CA LYS A 80 -25.52 0.85 6.85
C LYS A 80 -26.19 1.59 5.69
N GLU A 81 -25.62 2.72 5.22
CA GLU A 81 -26.10 3.45 4.05
C GLU A 81 -26.12 2.55 2.80
N GLN A 82 -25.17 1.65 2.67
CA GLN A 82 -25.06 0.69 1.57
C GLN A 82 -25.87 -0.60 1.79
N GLY A 83 -26.60 -0.74 2.89
CA GLY A 83 -27.35 -1.96 3.23
C GLY A 83 -26.44 -3.14 3.59
N CYS A 84 -25.22 -2.88 4.05
CA CYS A 84 -24.28 -3.85 4.57
C CYS A 84 -24.21 -3.77 6.10
N THR A 85 -23.90 -4.89 6.75
CA THR A 85 -23.67 -4.93 8.19
C THR A 85 -22.20 -5.15 8.53
N ALA A 86 -21.44 -5.73 7.61
CA ALA A 86 -20.02 -6.02 7.82
C ALA A 86 -19.19 -5.65 6.57
N GLN A 87 -17.89 -5.55 6.75
CA GLN A 87 -16.93 -5.40 5.66
C GLN A 87 -15.69 -6.24 5.91
N LEU A 88 -15.18 -6.88 4.86
CA LEU A 88 -13.83 -7.40 4.83
C LEU A 88 -12.91 -6.40 4.11
N VAL A 89 -11.96 -5.84 4.83
CA VAL A 89 -10.96 -4.90 4.32
C VAL A 89 -9.70 -5.68 3.97
N GLY A 90 -9.43 -5.83 2.68
CA GLY A 90 -8.23 -6.50 2.16
C GLY A 90 -7.20 -5.54 1.56
N LYS A 91 -7.58 -4.28 1.30
CA LYS A 91 -6.71 -3.27 0.72
C LYS A 91 -5.85 -2.61 1.80
N LEU A 92 -4.52 -2.76 1.69
CA LEU A 92 -3.58 -2.40 2.75
C LEU A 92 -3.60 -0.91 3.11
N ASP A 93 -3.72 -0.03 2.12
CA ASP A 93 -3.80 1.42 2.32
C ASP A 93 -5.10 1.86 3.04
N ASN A 94 -6.23 1.20 2.73
CA ASN A 94 -7.49 1.43 3.40
C ASN A 94 -7.44 0.96 4.86
N LEU A 95 -6.83 -0.21 5.08
CA LEU A 95 -6.63 -0.76 6.43
C LEU A 95 -5.70 0.14 7.25
N ALA A 96 -4.58 0.57 6.66
CA ALA A 96 -3.63 1.47 7.31
C ALA A 96 -4.28 2.79 7.74
N TRP A 97 -5.16 3.36 6.90
CA TRP A 97 -5.92 4.55 7.25
C TRP A 97 -6.98 4.27 8.32
N LEU A 98 -7.75 3.20 8.19
CA LEU A 98 -8.85 2.86 9.10
C LEU A 98 -8.37 2.67 10.53
N LEU A 99 -7.29 1.92 10.71
CA LEU A 99 -6.75 1.55 12.02
C LEU A 99 -5.55 2.41 12.46
N ASN A 100 -5.18 3.44 11.70
CA ASN A 100 -3.93 4.19 11.90
C ASN A 100 -2.69 3.29 11.95
N LEU A 101 -2.77 2.07 11.43
CA LEU A 101 -1.73 1.05 11.48
C LEU A 101 -0.64 1.33 10.46
N ARG A 102 0.61 1.22 10.89
CA ARG A 102 1.80 1.37 10.03
C ARG A 102 2.76 0.20 10.24
N ALA A 103 3.46 -0.16 9.18
CA ALA A 103 4.63 -1.04 9.18
C ALA A 103 5.35 -0.87 7.85
N MET A 104 6.60 -1.30 7.76
CA MET A 104 7.41 -1.14 6.54
C MET A 104 7.47 -2.47 5.77
N ASP A 105 6.31 -3.09 5.48
CA ASP A 105 6.25 -4.37 4.76
C ASP A 105 6.33 -4.21 3.26
N ILE A 106 5.89 -3.07 2.76
CA ILE A 106 5.87 -2.73 1.34
C ILE A 106 6.91 -1.64 1.12
N GLU A 107 7.74 -1.83 0.13
CA GLU A 107 8.74 -0.84 -0.27
C GLU A 107 8.09 0.52 -0.51
N CYS A 108 8.74 1.57 -0.04
CA CYS A 108 8.30 2.97 -0.15
C CYS A 108 6.93 3.30 0.49
N THR A 109 6.26 2.35 1.13
CA THR A 109 4.93 2.57 1.73
C THR A 109 4.82 1.97 3.11
N PRO A 110 4.38 2.73 4.14
CA PRO A 110 4.33 2.25 5.51
C PRO A 110 3.06 1.43 5.78
N TYR A 111 2.84 0.35 5.02
CA TYR A 111 1.69 -0.53 5.16
C TYR A 111 2.06 -1.87 5.81
N ALA A 112 1.14 -2.38 6.62
CA ALA A 112 1.21 -3.70 7.21
C ALA A 112 0.49 -4.72 6.35
N MET A 113 1.08 -5.89 6.11
CA MET A 113 0.36 -7.03 5.54
C MET A 113 -0.65 -7.54 6.56
N ALA A 114 -1.94 -7.30 6.31
CA ALA A 114 -3.03 -7.64 7.21
C ALA A 114 -4.37 -7.66 6.48
N TYR A 115 -5.39 -8.23 7.15
CA TYR A 115 -6.80 -8.06 6.80
C TYR A 115 -7.54 -7.50 8.01
N CYS A 116 -8.70 -6.87 7.78
CA CYS A 116 -9.57 -6.49 8.87
C CYS A 116 -11.01 -6.87 8.55
N TYR A 117 -11.67 -7.55 9.48
CA TYR A 117 -13.10 -7.85 9.41
C TYR A 117 -13.84 -6.97 10.41
N VAL A 118 -14.74 -6.14 9.91
CA VAL A 118 -15.51 -5.18 10.72
C VAL A 118 -16.98 -5.58 10.71
N THR A 119 -17.59 -5.69 11.89
CA THR A 119 -19.02 -5.90 12.08
C THR A 119 -19.61 -4.78 12.96
N PRO A 120 -20.92 -4.74 13.22
CA PRO A 120 -21.50 -3.73 14.11
C PRO A 120 -20.91 -3.72 15.53
N SER A 121 -20.50 -4.89 16.03
CA SER A 121 -20.06 -5.06 17.41
C SER A 121 -18.57 -5.27 17.60
N ARG A 122 -17.82 -5.62 16.54
CA ARG A 122 -16.39 -5.96 16.63
C ARG A 122 -15.60 -5.54 15.42
N ALA A 123 -14.29 -5.44 15.59
CA ALA A 123 -13.31 -5.36 14.52
C ALA A 123 -12.18 -6.36 14.83
N VAL A 124 -11.85 -7.22 13.87
CA VAL A 124 -10.78 -8.23 14.00
C VAL A 124 -9.69 -7.94 13.00
N LEU A 125 -8.49 -7.68 13.49
CA LEU A 125 -7.29 -7.47 12.70
C LEU A 125 -6.50 -8.78 12.58
N PHE A 126 -6.41 -9.33 11.36
CA PHE A 126 -5.62 -10.52 11.04
C PHE A 126 -4.21 -10.07 10.65
N ILE A 127 -3.25 -10.29 11.52
CA ILE A 127 -1.86 -9.86 11.36
C ILE A 127 -0.93 -10.86 12.05
N ASN A 128 0.33 -10.94 11.62
CA ASN A 128 1.35 -11.63 12.42
C ASN A 128 1.51 -10.89 13.76
N GLN A 129 0.93 -11.43 14.83
CA GLN A 129 0.86 -10.76 16.13
C GLN A 129 2.23 -10.53 16.78
N ALA A 130 3.23 -11.35 16.46
CA ALA A 130 4.57 -11.23 17.04
C ALA A 130 5.29 -9.92 16.67
N ARG A 131 4.82 -9.23 15.62
CA ARG A 131 5.38 -7.96 15.14
C ARG A 131 4.63 -6.72 15.61
N VAL A 132 3.47 -6.88 16.22
CA VAL A 132 2.69 -5.76 16.76
C VAL A 132 3.34 -5.32 18.08
N THR A 133 3.77 -4.06 18.15
CA THR A 133 4.40 -3.55 19.37
C THR A 133 3.41 -3.59 20.52
N PRO A 134 3.87 -3.74 21.78
CA PRO A 134 2.98 -3.74 22.95
C PRO A 134 2.07 -2.51 23.02
N GLU A 135 2.60 -1.34 22.67
CA GLU A 135 1.89 -0.07 22.64
C GLU A 135 0.81 -0.08 21.55
N ALA A 136 1.14 -0.57 20.35
CA ALA A 136 0.18 -0.69 19.24
C ALA A 136 -0.93 -1.68 19.57
N LYS A 137 -0.61 -2.79 20.22
CA LYS A 137 -1.61 -3.77 20.67
C LYS A 137 -2.55 -3.15 21.68
N ALA A 138 -2.02 -2.49 22.72
CA ALA A 138 -2.84 -1.82 23.73
C ALA A 138 -3.76 -0.74 23.13
N GLU A 139 -3.23 0.05 22.18
CA GLU A 139 -4.01 1.09 21.49
C GLU A 139 -5.13 0.47 20.63
N LEU A 140 -4.85 -0.58 19.87
CA LEU A 140 -5.86 -1.30 19.07
C LEU A 140 -6.96 -1.88 19.96
N GLU A 141 -6.60 -2.57 21.04
CA GLU A 141 -7.54 -3.14 22.01
C GLU A 141 -8.40 -2.06 22.68
N ALA A 142 -7.81 -0.93 23.08
CA ALA A 142 -8.53 0.22 23.63
C ALA A 142 -9.53 0.85 22.64
N ASN A 143 -9.28 0.70 21.33
CA ASN A 143 -10.16 1.15 20.24
C ASN A 143 -11.14 0.05 19.75
N GLY A 144 -11.26 -1.06 20.49
CA GLY A 144 -12.23 -2.13 20.19
C GLY A 144 -11.81 -3.06 19.04
N VAL A 145 -10.50 -3.13 18.74
CA VAL A 145 -9.93 -4.02 17.73
C VAL A 145 -9.28 -5.21 18.42
N THR A 146 -9.70 -6.42 18.07
CA THR A 146 -9.06 -7.67 18.52
C THR A 146 -8.08 -8.17 17.45
N LEU A 147 -7.00 -8.84 17.89
CA LEU A 147 -5.99 -9.38 16.99
C LEU A 147 -6.19 -10.88 16.80
N ALA A 148 -6.02 -11.34 15.56
CA ALA A 148 -5.97 -12.75 15.18
C ALA A 148 -4.74 -12.99 14.30
N ASP A 149 -4.30 -14.23 14.17
CA ASP A 149 -3.18 -14.54 13.30
C ASP A 149 -3.53 -14.34 11.82
N TYR A 150 -2.57 -13.81 11.05
CA TYR A 150 -2.76 -13.52 9.63
C TYR A 150 -3.31 -14.71 8.84
N ASP A 151 -2.75 -15.91 9.09
CA ASP A 151 -3.11 -17.13 8.36
C ASP A 151 -4.46 -17.74 8.82
N SER A 152 -5.03 -17.27 9.93
CA SER A 152 -6.30 -17.77 10.45
C SER A 152 -7.55 -17.21 9.73
N ILE A 153 -7.38 -16.28 8.79
CA ILE A 153 -8.51 -15.58 8.16
C ILE A 153 -9.51 -16.53 7.50
N LEU A 154 -9.04 -17.53 6.78
CA LEU A 154 -9.92 -18.50 6.10
C LEU A 154 -10.76 -19.28 7.10
N ASP A 155 -10.14 -19.78 8.17
CA ASP A 155 -10.79 -20.57 9.20
C ASP A 155 -11.79 -19.73 10.00
N VAL A 156 -11.41 -18.51 10.38
CA VAL A 156 -12.29 -17.61 11.14
C VAL A 156 -13.50 -17.19 10.31
N MET A 157 -13.31 -16.87 9.02
CA MET A 157 -14.42 -16.54 8.14
C MET A 157 -15.32 -17.75 7.84
N ALA A 158 -14.75 -18.94 7.72
CA ALA A 158 -15.53 -20.18 7.57
C ALA A 158 -16.35 -20.52 8.82
N ALA A 159 -15.83 -20.19 10.02
CA ALA A 159 -16.48 -20.44 11.30
C ALA A 159 -17.45 -19.33 11.75
N GLU A 160 -17.62 -18.26 10.97
CA GLU A 160 -18.55 -17.18 11.29
C GLU A 160 -19.99 -17.71 11.30
N THR A 161 -20.73 -17.45 12.39
CA THR A 161 -22.10 -17.91 12.57
C THR A 161 -23.11 -16.78 12.68
N GLU A 162 -22.66 -15.55 12.93
CA GLU A 162 -23.55 -14.40 12.99
C GLU A 162 -23.99 -14.00 11.58
N PRO A 163 -25.28 -13.89 11.28
CA PRO A 163 -25.77 -13.45 9.98
C PRO A 163 -25.27 -12.04 9.64
N GLN A 164 -24.51 -11.91 8.54
CA GLN A 164 -23.99 -10.63 8.07
C GLN A 164 -24.18 -10.45 6.56
N THR A 165 -24.47 -9.22 6.15
CA THR A 165 -24.28 -8.78 4.76
C THR A 165 -22.91 -8.14 4.67
N VAL A 166 -21.95 -8.87 4.09
CA VAL A 166 -20.53 -8.50 4.05
C VAL A 166 -20.22 -7.76 2.75
N LEU A 167 -19.79 -6.52 2.85
CA LEU A 167 -19.18 -5.82 1.74
C LEU A 167 -17.78 -6.39 1.50
N ALA A 168 -17.54 -6.92 0.31
CA ALA A 168 -16.24 -7.40 -0.14
C ALA A 168 -16.06 -7.03 -1.62
N GLU A 169 -15.18 -6.08 -1.90
CA GLU A 169 -14.91 -5.63 -3.26
C GLU A 169 -14.08 -6.68 -4.00
N SER A 170 -14.66 -7.29 -5.03
CA SER A 170 -14.03 -8.41 -5.76
C SER A 170 -12.70 -8.05 -6.43
N ALA A 171 -12.49 -6.76 -6.73
CA ALA A 171 -11.24 -6.26 -7.30
C ALA A 171 -10.08 -6.19 -6.30
N THR A 172 -10.36 -6.17 -4.99
CA THR A 172 -9.34 -5.97 -3.93
C THR A 172 -9.21 -7.15 -2.98
N VAL A 173 -10.25 -7.98 -2.85
CA VAL A 173 -10.23 -9.19 -2.01
C VAL A 173 -9.72 -10.37 -2.83
N ASN A 174 -8.78 -11.14 -2.27
CA ASN A 174 -8.29 -12.33 -2.94
C ASN A 174 -9.37 -13.42 -3.04
N TYR A 175 -9.21 -14.27 -4.04
CA TYR A 175 -10.23 -15.26 -4.41
C TYR A 175 -10.48 -16.29 -3.32
N ALA A 176 -9.45 -16.73 -2.59
CA ALA A 176 -9.61 -17.74 -1.53
C ALA A 176 -10.50 -17.22 -0.39
N VAL A 177 -10.25 -16.01 0.09
CA VAL A 177 -11.07 -15.38 1.13
C VAL A 177 -12.47 -15.10 0.63
N TYR A 178 -12.61 -14.57 -0.59
CA TYR A 178 -13.92 -14.30 -1.19
C TYR A 178 -14.78 -15.56 -1.31
N GLN A 179 -14.18 -16.68 -1.73
CA GLN A 179 -14.89 -17.98 -1.80
C GLN A 179 -15.36 -18.47 -0.42
N VAL A 180 -14.54 -18.29 0.62
CA VAL A 180 -14.95 -18.68 1.98
C VAL A 180 -16.14 -17.86 2.43
N LEU A 181 -16.17 -16.55 2.14
CA LEU A 181 -17.33 -15.70 2.43
C LEU A 181 -18.58 -16.17 1.68
N GLU A 182 -18.48 -16.46 0.38
CA GLU A 182 -19.62 -16.93 -0.44
C GLU A 182 -20.15 -18.29 -0.01
N ASN A 183 -19.28 -19.18 0.45
CA ASN A 183 -19.65 -20.53 0.86
C ASN A 183 -20.18 -20.61 2.30
N ASN A 184 -20.02 -19.55 3.10
CA ASN A 184 -20.53 -19.54 4.47
C ASN A 184 -22.04 -19.18 4.49
N PRO A 185 -22.92 -20.08 4.97
CA PRO A 185 -24.37 -19.87 4.94
C PRO A 185 -24.86 -18.72 5.84
N ALA A 186 -24.07 -18.28 6.80
CA ALA A 186 -24.38 -17.11 7.64
C ALA A 186 -24.07 -15.78 6.95
N LEU A 187 -23.28 -15.80 5.85
CA LEU A 187 -22.82 -14.60 5.18
C LEU A 187 -23.51 -14.39 3.83
N THR A 188 -23.89 -13.15 3.56
CA THR A 188 -24.34 -12.72 2.24
C THR A 188 -23.31 -11.72 1.70
N VAL A 189 -22.58 -12.10 0.66
CA VAL A 189 -21.56 -11.22 0.08
C VAL A 189 -22.20 -10.17 -0.83
N LYS A 190 -21.84 -8.93 -0.63
CA LYS A 190 -22.17 -7.81 -1.52
C LYS A 190 -20.90 -7.28 -2.17
N ASP A 191 -20.75 -7.52 -3.48
CA ASP A 191 -19.68 -6.92 -4.27
C ASP A 191 -20.02 -5.46 -4.57
N ALA A 192 -19.32 -4.56 -3.93
CA ALA A 192 -19.52 -3.11 -4.07
C ALA A 192 -18.21 -2.37 -3.76
N ALA A 193 -18.12 -1.12 -4.23
CA ALA A 193 -16.98 -0.26 -3.98
C ALA A 193 -16.75 -0.04 -2.48
N ASP A 194 -15.50 -0.14 -2.06
CA ASP A 194 -15.07 0.07 -0.69
C ASP A 194 -15.25 1.55 -0.28
N PRO A 195 -16.11 1.85 0.72
CA PRO A 195 -16.33 3.22 1.18
C PRO A 195 -15.07 3.88 1.77
N LEU A 196 -14.12 3.09 2.25
CA LEU A 196 -12.86 3.60 2.80
C LEU A 196 -12.05 4.40 1.78
N LEU A 197 -12.18 4.10 0.49
CA LEU A 197 -11.49 4.85 -0.56
C LEU A 197 -11.92 6.33 -0.54
N ALA A 198 -13.23 6.59 -0.47
CA ALA A 198 -13.76 7.94 -0.41
C ALA A 198 -13.50 8.61 0.95
N MET A 199 -13.65 7.85 2.06
CA MET A 199 -13.39 8.35 3.41
C MET A 199 -11.95 8.81 3.59
N LYS A 200 -10.97 8.02 3.12
CA LYS A 200 -9.55 8.37 3.11
C LYS A 200 -9.23 9.51 2.12
N GLY A 201 -9.92 9.53 0.99
CA GLY A 201 -9.74 10.53 -0.06
C GLY A 201 -10.07 11.94 0.38
N VAL A 202 -11.10 12.11 1.22
CA VAL A 202 -11.51 13.41 1.79
C VAL A 202 -10.78 13.59 3.14
N LYS A 203 -9.66 14.34 3.12
CA LYS A 203 -8.84 14.59 4.30
C LYS A 203 -9.57 15.45 5.31
N ASN A 204 -9.42 15.13 6.60
CA ASN A 204 -9.87 15.98 7.68
C ASN A 204 -8.93 17.20 7.88
N GLU A 205 -9.33 18.17 8.72
CA GLU A 205 -8.58 19.40 8.92
C GLU A 205 -7.17 19.16 9.49
N VAL A 206 -7.00 18.14 10.32
CA VAL A 206 -5.68 17.78 10.90
C VAL A 206 -4.77 17.20 9.81
N GLU A 207 -5.28 16.25 9.02
CA GLU A 207 -4.55 15.67 7.88
C GLU A 207 -4.18 16.76 6.86
N LEU A 208 -5.08 17.73 6.58
CA LEU A 208 -4.81 18.84 5.65
C LEU A 208 -3.73 19.79 6.18
N ALA A 209 -3.76 20.12 7.47
CA ALA A 209 -2.75 20.97 8.08
C ALA A 209 -1.35 20.32 7.99
N HIS A 210 -1.26 19.07 8.41
CA HIS A 210 0.00 18.30 8.36
C HIS A 210 0.50 18.08 6.93
N LEU A 211 -0.40 17.82 5.98
CA LEU A 211 -0.03 17.65 4.57
C LEU A 211 0.60 18.95 3.99
N ARG A 212 0.07 20.13 4.36
CA ARG A 212 0.66 21.41 3.95
C ARG A 212 2.04 21.62 4.55
N GLU A 213 2.23 21.28 5.83
CA GLU A 213 3.51 21.39 6.51
C GLU A 213 4.56 20.43 5.93
N SER A 214 4.18 19.17 5.67
CA SER A 214 5.10 18.19 5.07
C SER A 214 5.56 18.62 3.69
N HIS A 215 4.66 19.19 2.86
CA HIS A 215 5.04 19.73 1.56
C HIS A 215 5.95 20.94 1.65
N LEU A 216 5.78 21.80 2.67
CA LEU A 216 6.67 22.93 2.89
C LEU A 216 8.08 22.47 3.28
N ARG A 217 8.20 21.49 4.17
CA ARG A 217 9.49 20.92 4.57
C ARG A 217 10.18 20.22 3.38
N ASP A 218 9.42 19.43 2.63
CA ASP A 218 9.95 18.77 1.43
C ASP A 218 10.37 19.77 0.35
N ALA A 219 9.62 20.86 0.18
CA ALA A 219 10.03 21.95 -0.73
C ALA A 219 11.37 22.57 -0.32
N VAL A 220 11.65 22.69 0.98
CA VAL A 220 12.95 23.15 1.48
C VAL A 220 14.05 22.14 1.15
N ALA A 221 13.77 20.83 1.29
CA ALA A 221 14.71 19.77 0.90
C ALA A 221 15.02 19.84 -0.62
N MET A 222 14.00 20.04 -1.45
CA MET A 222 14.14 20.20 -2.91
C MET A 222 14.99 21.43 -3.29
N VAL A 223 14.82 22.57 -2.60
CA VAL A 223 15.64 23.77 -2.84
C VAL A 223 17.08 23.53 -2.43
N ARG A 224 17.33 22.90 -1.28
CA ARG A 224 18.69 22.54 -0.83
C ARG A 224 19.36 21.57 -1.79
N PHE A 225 18.61 20.57 -2.27
CA PHE A 225 19.05 19.65 -3.30
C PHE A 225 19.50 20.41 -4.57
N GLN A 226 18.67 21.31 -5.08
CA GLN A 226 18.99 22.08 -6.28
C GLN A 226 20.29 22.90 -6.10
N ILE A 227 20.43 23.60 -4.98
CA ILE A 227 21.63 24.39 -4.65
C ILE A 227 22.88 23.50 -4.61
N GLU A 228 22.82 22.34 -3.96
CA GLU A 228 23.96 21.41 -3.91
C GLU A 228 24.27 20.85 -5.29
N LEU A 229 23.28 20.43 -6.06
CA LEU A 229 23.44 19.92 -7.41
C LEU A 229 24.16 20.95 -8.31
N GLU A 230 23.68 22.19 -8.32
CA GLU A 230 24.27 23.28 -9.13
C GLU A 230 25.71 23.59 -8.71
N ASN A 231 25.98 23.66 -7.40
CA ASN A 231 27.33 23.94 -6.88
C ASN A 231 28.33 22.81 -7.22
N ARG A 232 27.92 21.55 -7.07
CA ARG A 232 28.79 20.40 -7.38
C ARG A 232 29.05 20.29 -8.87
N LEU A 233 28.05 20.52 -9.72
CA LEU A 233 28.26 20.60 -11.17
C LEU A 233 29.17 21.77 -11.56
N ALA A 234 29.00 22.93 -10.91
CA ALA A 234 29.84 24.11 -11.19
C ALA A 234 31.32 23.91 -10.79
N SER A 235 31.57 23.12 -9.73
CA SER A 235 32.92 22.75 -9.31
C SER A 235 33.63 21.77 -10.24
N GLY A 236 32.94 21.23 -11.25
CA GLY A 236 33.44 20.21 -12.16
C GLY A 236 33.39 18.78 -11.61
N GLU A 237 32.66 18.56 -10.54
CA GLU A 237 32.47 17.21 -10.00
C GLU A 237 31.63 16.35 -10.96
N GLN A 238 32.03 15.10 -11.14
CA GLN A 238 31.30 14.16 -11.97
C GLN A 238 30.14 13.59 -11.18
N LEU A 239 28.92 14.00 -11.52
CA LEU A 239 27.66 13.53 -10.94
C LEU A 239 26.95 12.59 -11.90
N THR A 240 26.14 11.71 -11.35
CA THR A 240 25.32 10.75 -12.09
C THR A 240 23.87 10.84 -11.64
N GLU A 241 22.97 10.16 -12.33
CA GLU A 241 21.56 10.02 -11.93
C GLU A 241 21.44 9.36 -10.53
N LEU A 242 22.34 8.45 -10.17
CA LEU A 242 22.39 7.86 -8.82
C LEU A 242 22.77 8.89 -7.75
N THR A 243 23.72 9.78 -8.06
CA THR A 243 24.11 10.87 -7.14
C THR A 243 22.95 11.83 -6.85
N VAL A 244 22.04 12.02 -7.82
CA VAL A 244 20.83 12.84 -7.62
C VAL A 244 19.96 12.27 -6.52
N ASP A 245 19.71 10.96 -6.54
CA ASP A 245 18.94 10.27 -5.51
C ASP A 245 19.62 10.37 -4.12
N GLU A 246 20.93 10.16 -4.04
CA GLU A 246 21.70 10.29 -2.81
C GLU A 246 21.60 11.70 -2.18
N ILE A 247 21.67 12.76 -3.00
CA ILE A 247 21.54 14.14 -2.52
C ILE A 247 20.12 14.41 -2.01
N LEU A 248 19.09 13.93 -2.71
CA LEU A 248 17.70 14.07 -2.29
C LEU A 248 17.45 13.35 -0.96
N HIS A 249 17.84 12.10 -0.87
CA HIS A 249 17.76 11.31 0.35
C HIS A 249 18.42 12.01 1.54
N LYS A 250 19.61 12.55 1.37
CA LYS A 250 20.35 13.31 2.39
C LYS A 250 19.53 14.47 2.98
N TYR A 251 18.83 15.22 2.14
CA TYR A 251 18.06 16.37 2.61
C TYR A 251 16.70 16.02 3.17
N ARG A 252 16.04 14.99 2.66
CA ARG A 252 14.76 14.49 3.14
C ARG A 252 14.90 13.74 4.46
N SER A 253 15.89 12.85 4.56
CA SER A 253 16.16 12.06 5.77
C SER A 253 16.71 12.88 6.94
N ALA A 254 17.10 14.14 6.71
CA ALA A 254 17.48 15.07 7.79
C ALA A 254 16.27 15.62 8.57
N ASP A 255 15.04 15.40 8.09
CA ASP A 255 13.82 15.74 8.81
C ASP A 255 13.49 14.61 9.81
N ASP A 256 13.19 14.95 11.06
CA ASP A 256 12.90 14.01 12.14
C ASP A 256 11.59 13.22 11.93
N LYS A 257 10.72 13.69 11.06
CA LYS A 257 9.48 13.01 10.67
C LYS A 257 9.61 12.12 9.42
N PHE A 258 10.77 12.11 8.79
CA PHE A 258 11.00 11.28 7.61
C PHE A 258 10.90 9.79 7.96
N LEU A 259 10.16 9.03 7.15
CA LEU A 259 10.03 7.58 7.30
C LEU A 259 10.76 6.82 6.18
N VAL A 260 10.46 7.20 4.95
CA VAL A 260 10.99 6.53 3.74
C VAL A 260 10.66 7.40 2.52
N GLU A 261 11.33 7.19 1.40
CA GLU A 261 10.90 7.73 0.10
C GLU A 261 9.48 7.20 -0.22
N SER A 262 8.62 8.04 -0.82
CA SER A 262 7.26 7.63 -1.20
C SER A 262 7.23 6.71 -2.43
N PHE A 263 8.29 6.75 -3.23
CA PHE A 263 8.58 5.85 -4.35
C PHE A 263 10.08 5.97 -4.73
N GLY A 264 10.59 5.03 -5.50
CA GLY A 264 11.97 5.09 -5.99
C GLY A 264 12.18 6.33 -6.86
N THR A 265 13.17 7.16 -6.54
CA THR A 265 13.46 8.40 -7.25
C THR A 265 13.70 8.14 -8.74
N ILE A 266 13.01 8.87 -9.59
CA ILE A 266 13.26 8.93 -11.03
C ILE A 266 14.15 10.14 -11.28
N ALA A 267 15.44 9.91 -11.46
CA ALA A 267 16.39 10.93 -11.89
C ALA A 267 16.80 10.61 -13.32
N ALA A 268 16.29 11.37 -14.29
CA ALA A 268 16.42 11.04 -15.71
C ALA A 268 17.03 12.19 -16.49
N TYR A 269 18.27 12.00 -16.96
CA TYR A 269 19.03 12.98 -17.71
C TYR A 269 18.86 12.77 -19.22
N GLY A 270 18.57 13.86 -19.95
CA GLY A 270 18.49 13.86 -21.40
C GLY A 270 17.47 12.85 -21.94
N GLY A 271 17.93 11.89 -22.74
CA GLY A 271 17.06 10.89 -23.39
C GLY A 271 16.36 9.92 -22.43
N ASN A 272 16.91 9.68 -21.24
CA ASN A 272 16.31 8.80 -20.22
C ASN A 272 14.97 9.35 -19.73
N ALA A 273 14.78 10.67 -19.77
CA ALA A 273 13.52 11.32 -19.39
C ALA A 273 12.33 11.00 -20.32
N ALA A 274 12.55 10.33 -21.44
CA ALA A 274 11.48 9.85 -22.29
C ALA A 274 10.77 8.58 -21.74
N MET A 275 11.38 7.92 -20.77
CA MET A 275 10.82 6.73 -20.11
C MET A 275 10.12 7.14 -18.81
N MET A 276 8.79 6.94 -18.72
CA MET A 276 7.96 7.41 -17.59
C MET A 276 8.35 6.78 -16.25
N HIS A 277 8.82 5.53 -16.25
CA HIS A 277 9.23 4.80 -15.06
C HIS A 277 10.70 4.39 -15.18
N TYR A 278 11.56 5.36 -15.57
CA TYR A 278 12.99 5.14 -15.62
C TYR A 278 13.56 4.99 -14.21
N HIS A 279 14.45 4.02 -14.05
CA HIS A 279 15.26 3.86 -12.84
C HIS A 279 16.72 3.68 -13.23
N ALA A 280 17.56 4.56 -12.73
CA ALA A 280 18.99 4.42 -12.83
C ALA A 280 19.49 3.24 -11.99
N THR A 281 20.38 2.43 -12.54
CA THR A 281 21.03 1.34 -11.82
C THR A 281 22.54 1.53 -11.80
N PRO A 282 23.28 0.84 -10.91
CA PRO A 282 24.76 0.90 -10.94
C PRO A 282 25.36 0.51 -12.30
N GLU A 283 24.68 -0.38 -13.04
CA GLU A 283 25.11 -0.88 -14.35
C GLU A 283 24.66 0.01 -15.51
N ASP A 284 23.54 0.75 -15.34
CA ASP A 284 22.95 1.59 -16.39
C ASP A 284 22.44 2.91 -15.81
N HIS A 285 23.21 3.97 -16.00
CA HIS A 285 22.90 5.33 -15.59
C HIS A 285 23.67 6.36 -16.41
N ALA A 286 23.15 7.56 -16.53
CA ALA A 286 23.82 8.65 -17.22
C ALA A 286 24.72 9.46 -16.28
N VAL A 287 25.82 9.95 -16.85
CA VAL A 287 26.67 10.97 -16.24
C VAL A 287 26.14 12.35 -16.62
N LEU A 288 25.85 13.17 -15.62
CA LEU A 288 25.33 14.52 -15.80
C LEU A 288 26.39 15.44 -16.43
N GLN A 289 25.98 16.28 -17.35
CA GLN A 289 26.83 17.30 -17.97
C GLN A 289 26.22 18.68 -17.74
N ARG A 290 27.04 19.73 -17.84
CA ARG A 290 26.57 21.12 -17.71
C ARG A 290 25.82 21.58 -18.98
N LYS A 291 24.87 20.79 -19.44
CA LYS A 291 24.00 21.08 -20.60
C LYS A 291 22.71 20.23 -20.53
N GLY A 292 21.69 20.67 -21.24
CA GLY A 292 20.44 19.92 -21.37
C GLY A 292 19.60 19.92 -20.09
N PHE A 293 18.72 18.91 -19.97
CA PHE A 293 17.72 18.82 -18.90
C PHE A 293 17.91 17.57 -18.05
N LEU A 294 17.67 17.72 -16.75
CA LEU A 294 17.49 16.65 -15.79
C LEU A 294 16.04 16.68 -15.28
N LEU A 295 15.28 15.64 -15.54
CA LEU A 295 13.98 15.43 -14.90
C LEU A 295 14.20 14.69 -13.59
N VAL A 296 13.61 15.18 -12.52
CA VAL A 296 13.61 14.54 -11.19
C VAL A 296 12.18 14.41 -10.71
N ASP A 297 11.73 13.18 -10.57
CA ASP A 297 10.44 12.82 -9.99
C ASP A 297 10.68 12.01 -8.71
N SER A 298 10.24 12.53 -7.58
CA SER A 298 10.62 12.02 -6.28
C SER A 298 9.67 12.48 -5.19
N GLY A 299 9.65 11.78 -4.08
CA GLY A 299 8.83 12.15 -2.95
C GLY A 299 9.27 11.45 -1.67
N ALA A 300 8.67 11.81 -0.56
CA ALA A 300 8.91 11.20 0.72
C ALA A 300 7.61 10.97 1.50
N THR A 301 7.60 9.93 2.30
CA THR A 301 6.59 9.68 3.32
C THR A 301 7.15 10.12 4.66
N TYR A 302 6.48 11.07 5.27
CA TYR A 302 6.73 11.56 6.62
C TYR A 302 5.65 11.04 7.58
N MET A 303 5.88 11.16 8.88
CA MET A 303 4.87 10.85 9.90
C MET A 303 3.53 11.58 9.66
N ASP A 304 3.60 12.78 9.10
CA ASP A 304 2.49 13.71 8.97
C ASP A 304 2.04 13.99 7.52
N GLY A 305 2.62 13.33 6.53
CA GLY A 305 2.19 13.48 5.13
C GLY A 305 3.09 12.77 4.14
N THR A 306 2.60 12.63 2.92
CA THR A 306 3.34 12.05 1.81
C THR A 306 3.44 13.07 0.69
N THR A 307 4.62 13.22 0.10
CA THR A 307 4.90 14.13 -1.01
C THR A 307 5.19 13.37 -2.30
N ASP A 308 4.95 14.06 -3.42
CA ASP A 308 5.21 13.60 -4.78
C ASP A 308 5.49 14.86 -5.61
N ILE A 309 6.75 15.07 -6.03
CA ILE A 309 7.20 16.31 -6.63
C ILE A 309 8.07 16.02 -7.86
N THR A 310 7.59 16.43 -9.02
CA THR A 310 8.36 16.38 -10.26
C THR A 310 8.90 17.76 -10.62
N ARG A 311 10.19 17.85 -10.98
CA ARG A 311 10.84 19.06 -11.50
C ARG A 311 11.77 18.72 -12.65
N THR A 312 11.89 19.66 -13.61
CA THR A 312 12.86 19.58 -14.68
C THR A 312 13.86 20.72 -14.54
N TYR A 313 15.13 20.38 -14.37
CA TYR A 313 16.21 21.32 -14.14
C TYR A 313 17.06 21.50 -15.39
N PRO A 314 17.28 22.74 -15.86
CA PRO A 314 18.31 23.02 -16.88
C PRO A 314 19.71 22.93 -16.24
N LEU A 315 20.59 22.12 -16.79
CA LEU A 315 21.95 21.91 -16.25
C LEU A 315 23.02 22.77 -16.95
N GLY A 316 22.72 24.00 -17.33
CA GLY A 316 23.60 24.93 -17.99
C GLY A 316 23.03 25.46 -19.30
N GLU A 317 23.88 25.61 -20.34
CA GLU A 317 23.40 26.06 -21.66
C GLU A 317 22.49 24.99 -22.30
N LEU A 318 21.38 25.45 -22.91
CA LEU A 318 20.35 24.60 -23.52
C LEU A 318 20.55 24.51 -25.04
#